data_bb065b49f084d3fc5eee8f09e5d7fe17
#
_entry.id   bb065b49f084d3fc5eee8f09e5d7fe17
#
_cell.length_a   1.000
_cell.length_b   1.000
_cell.length_c   1.000
_cell.angle_alpha   90.00
_cell.angle_beta   90.00
_cell.angle_gamma   90.00
#
_symmetry.space_group_name_H-M   'P 1'
#
loop_
_entity.id
_entity.type
_entity.pdbx_description
1 polymer ?
#
loop_
_entity_poly.entity_id
_entity_poly.type
_entity_poly.pdbx_seq_one_letter_code
_entity_poly.pdbx_strand_id
1 'polypeptide(L)'
;QDGSWSENSPEEREAVLERIWENGSLELWLSSFKEIFFDAEINEQVSEFVRNKMRERLKDERLCELLIPTDYGFGTHRVPLESGYLEAYHLPHVSAVSVKENPISRVSREGLVLQDGTVFELDVIILATGFDAGSGALTRIDIKGRNGRTLKNEWQKEIRTTMGLQIHGYPNLFTTGAPLAPSAALCNMTTCLQQQAEWINDCIAHVRKQ
;
A
#
# COMPACT_ATOMS: atom_id res chain seq x y z
N GLN A 1 -8.01 -13.68 -19.28
CA GLN A 1 -8.88 -12.55 -18.90
C GLN A 1 -10.31 -13.01 -19.04
N ASP A 2 -11.11 -12.85 -18.02
CA ASP A 2 -12.50 -13.35 -17.96
C ASP A 2 -13.50 -12.40 -18.67
N GLY A 3 -13.04 -11.64 -19.65
CA GLY A 3 -13.86 -10.69 -20.40
C GLY A 3 -14.05 -9.32 -19.70
N SER A 4 -14.98 -8.53 -20.23
CA SER A 4 -15.41 -7.29 -19.61
C SER A 4 -16.49 -7.57 -18.56
N TRP A 5 -16.54 -6.77 -17.50
CA TRP A 5 -17.57 -6.87 -16.47
C TRP A 5 -18.99 -6.85 -17.05
N SER A 6 -19.21 -5.96 -18.04
CA SER A 6 -20.52 -5.80 -18.69
C SER A 6 -20.93 -6.94 -19.62
N GLU A 7 -19.98 -7.79 -20.05
CA GLU A 7 -20.23 -8.93 -20.93
C GLU A 7 -20.68 -10.18 -20.15
N ASN A 8 -20.52 -10.18 -18.83
CA ASN A 8 -20.88 -11.27 -17.94
C ASN A 8 -22.19 -10.99 -17.21
N SER A 9 -23.01 -12.00 -17.00
CA SER A 9 -24.18 -11.92 -16.10
C SER A 9 -23.74 -11.77 -14.64
N PRO A 10 -24.61 -11.36 -13.71
CA PRO A 10 -24.29 -11.32 -12.29
C PRO A 10 -23.79 -12.67 -11.74
N GLU A 11 -24.41 -13.78 -12.17
CA GLU A 11 -24.03 -15.13 -11.75
C GLU A 11 -22.66 -15.54 -12.28
N GLU A 12 -22.34 -15.15 -13.53
CA GLU A 12 -21.03 -15.40 -14.13
C GLU A 12 -19.93 -14.61 -13.44
N ARG A 13 -20.20 -13.34 -13.08
CA ARG A 13 -19.27 -12.50 -12.31
C ARG A 13 -18.96 -13.11 -10.95
N GLU A 14 -20.00 -13.52 -10.22
CA GLU A 14 -19.84 -14.18 -8.93
C GLU A 14 -19.04 -15.46 -9.05
N ALA A 15 -19.32 -16.31 -10.03
CA ALA A 15 -18.56 -17.53 -10.27
C ALA A 15 -17.09 -17.27 -10.59
N VAL A 16 -16.78 -16.20 -11.34
CA VAL A 16 -15.39 -15.79 -11.62
C VAL A 16 -14.71 -15.31 -10.34
N LEU A 17 -15.36 -14.47 -9.56
CA LEU A 17 -14.81 -13.95 -8.30
C LEU A 17 -14.55 -15.08 -7.29
N GLU A 18 -15.50 -16.04 -7.14
CA GLU A 18 -15.32 -17.20 -6.28
C GLU A 18 -14.12 -18.06 -6.73
N ARG A 19 -14.04 -18.40 -8.00
CA ARG A 19 -12.93 -19.19 -8.55
C ARG A 19 -11.58 -18.53 -8.28
N ILE A 20 -11.48 -17.21 -8.49
CA ILE A 20 -10.26 -16.45 -8.27
C ILE A 20 -9.93 -16.39 -6.77
N TRP A 21 -10.93 -16.21 -5.92
CA TRP A 21 -10.76 -16.19 -4.47
C TRP A 21 -10.22 -17.53 -3.95
N GLU A 22 -10.77 -18.64 -4.40
CA GLU A 22 -10.33 -19.99 -4.04
C GLU A 22 -8.87 -20.27 -4.46
N ASN A 23 -8.40 -19.67 -5.58
CA ASN A 23 -7.01 -19.79 -6.00
C ASN A 23 -6.02 -19.12 -5.02
N GLY A 24 -6.48 -18.20 -4.17
CA GLY A 24 -5.67 -17.57 -3.13
C GLY A 24 -4.46 -16.78 -3.68
N SER A 25 -4.59 -16.18 -4.87
CA SER A 25 -3.51 -15.46 -5.56
C SER A 25 -3.81 -13.97 -5.69
N LEU A 26 -2.89 -13.20 -6.27
CA LEU A 26 -3.13 -11.80 -6.63
C LEU A 26 -3.99 -11.64 -7.89
N GLU A 27 -4.56 -12.70 -8.42
CA GLU A 27 -5.34 -12.70 -9.67
C GLU A 27 -6.53 -11.74 -9.59
N LEU A 28 -7.22 -11.71 -8.43
CA LEU A 28 -8.35 -10.80 -8.22
C LEU A 28 -7.95 -9.33 -8.41
N TRP A 29 -6.75 -8.96 -7.99
CA TRP A 29 -6.23 -7.60 -8.12
C TRP A 29 -5.60 -7.33 -9.48
N LEU A 30 -4.85 -8.26 -10.06
CA LEU A 30 -3.97 -7.98 -11.20
C LEU A 30 -4.54 -8.42 -12.55
N SER A 31 -5.46 -9.37 -12.60
CA SER A 31 -5.88 -10.02 -13.85
C SER A 31 -7.35 -10.41 -13.94
N SER A 32 -8.18 -9.99 -13.00
CA SER A 32 -9.65 -10.17 -13.10
C SER A 32 -10.29 -9.17 -14.09
N PHE A 33 -11.30 -8.49 -13.70
CA PHE A 33 -11.98 -7.48 -14.51
C PHE A 33 -11.20 -6.14 -14.47
N LYS A 34 -10.76 -5.64 -15.62
CA LYS A 34 -9.99 -4.38 -15.70
C LYS A 34 -10.77 -3.16 -15.21
N GLU A 35 -12.10 -3.21 -15.30
CA GLU A 35 -13.00 -2.14 -14.90
C GLU A 35 -12.95 -1.84 -13.40
N ILE A 36 -12.48 -2.77 -12.56
CA ILE A 36 -12.31 -2.58 -11.12
C ILE A 36 -11.48 -1.32 -10.80
N PHE A 37 -10.53 -0.96 -11.66
CA PHE A 37 -9.68 0.21 -11.45
C PHE A 37 -10.22 1.52 -12.03
N PHE A 38 -11.27 1.46 -12.84
CA PHE A 38 -11.74 2.61 -13.62
C PHE A 38 -13.22 2.92 -13.41
N ASP A 39 -13.97 2.03 -12.75
CA ASP A 39 -15.39 2.17 -12.48
C ASP A 39 -15.66 1.99 -10.97
N ALA A 40 -16.18 3.04 -10.34
CA ALA A 40 -16.40 3.06 -8.89
C ALA A 40 -17.52 2.10 -8.44
N GLU A 41 -18.56 1.90 -9.27
CA GLU A 41 -19.67 1.00 -8.94
C GLU A 41 -19.21 -0.46 -9.02
N ILE A 42 -18.41 -0.78 -10.03
CA ILE A 42 -17.82 -2.11 -10.19
C ILE A 42 -16.82 -2.38 -9.06
N ASN A 43 -15.98 -1.40 -8.74
CA ASN A 43 -15.04 -1.51 -7.63
C ASN A 43 -15.78 -1.78 -6.31
N GLU A 44 -16.89 -1.08 -6.05
CA GLU A 44 -17.66 -1.30 -4.81
C GLU A 44 -18.29 -2.68 -4.75
N GLN A 45 -18.77 -3.25 -5.87
CA GLN A 45 -19.29 -4.60 -5.92
C GLN A 45 -18.21 -5.64 -5.58
N VAL A 46 -17.00 -5.46 -6.12
CA VAL A 46 -15.86 -6.35 -5.80
C VAL A 46 -15.37 -6.12 -4.36
N SER A 47 -15.38 -4.88 -3.88
CA SER A 47 -15.05 -4.55 -2.49
C SER A 47 -16.01 -5.25 -1.53
N GLU A 48 -17.29 -5.23 -1.82
CA GLU A 48 -18.30 -5.90 -0.98
C GLU A 48 -18.16 -7.42 -1.02
N PHE A 49 -17.84 -8.00 -2.17
CA PHE A 49 -17.49 -9.41 -2.27
C PHE A 49 -16.34 -9.78 -1.31
N VAL A 50 -15.26 -9.02 -1.34
CA VAL A 50 -14.08 -9.25 -0.46
C VAL A 50 -14.45 -9.07 1.00
N ARG A 51 -15.22 -8.02 1.34
CA ARG A 51 -15.70 -7.78 2.72
C ARG A 51 -16.56 -8.93 3.23
N ASN A 52 -17.42 -9.51 2.37
CA ASN A 52 -18.24 -10.66 2.73
C ASN A 52 -17.36 -11.88 3.04
N LYS A 53 -16.35 -12.16 2.23
CA LYS A 53 -15.37 -13.21 2.49
C LYS A 53 -14.63 -13.02 3.82
N MET A 54 -14.30 -11.78 4.18
CA MET A 54 -13.69 -11.48 5.48
C MET A 54 -14.68 -11.70 6.63
N ARG A 55 -15.96 -11.29 6.47
CA ARG A 55 -17.01 -11.51 7.48
C ARG A 55 -17.24 -13.00 7.76
N GLU A 56 -17.29 -13.83 6.73
CA GLU A 56 -17.42 -15.28 6.84
C GLU A 56 -16.32 -15.92 7.69
N ARG A 57 -15.09 -15.36 7.62
CA ARG A 57 -13.94 -15.84 8.37
C ARG A 57 -13.86 -15.26 9.78
N LEU A 58 -14.18 -14.00 9.98
CA LEU A 58 -14.12 -13.33 11.30
C LEU A 58 -15.28 -13.76 12.22
N LYS A 59 -16.50 -13.92 11.72
CA LYS A 59 -17.70 -14.38 12.45
C LYS A 59 -18.10 -13.57 13.69
N ASP A 60 -17.33 -12.59 14.08
CA ASP A 60 -17.53 -11.71 15.23
C ASP A 60 -17.77 -10.28 14.73
N GLU A 61 -18.89 -9.66 15.13
CA GLU A 61 -19.31 -8.35 14.63
C GLU A 61 -18.32 -7.25 14.99
N ARG A 62 -17.79 -7.26 16.22
CA ARG A 62 -16.81 -6.29 16.68
C ARG A 62 -15.48 -6.40 15.91
N LEU A 63 -15.03 -7.63 15.63
CA LEU A 63 -13.83 -7.84 14.81
C LEU A 63 -14.08 -7.40 13.37
N CYS A 64 -15.28 -7.62 12.83
CA CYS A 64 -15.64 -7.12 11.50
C CYS A 64 -15.57 -5.59 11.44
N GLU A 65 -16.12 -4.89 12.44
CA GLU A 65 -16.04 -3.42 12.52
C GLU A 65 -14.61 -2.89 12.62
N LEU A 66 -13.74 -3.60 13.35
CA LEU A 66 -12.35 -3.19 13.56
C LEU A 66 -11.42 -3.50 12.39
N LEU A 67 -11.63 -4.61 11.71
CA LEU A 67 -10.63 -5.18 10.79
C LEU A 67 -11.02 -5.10 9.31
N ILE A 68 -12.33 -4.99 9.00
CA ILE A 68 -12.78 -4.89 7.62
C ILE A 68 -12.74 -3.43 7.16
N PRO A 69 -11.96 -3.10 6.13
CA PRO A 69 -11.88 -1.73 5.62
C PRO A 69 -13.20 -1.33 4.93
N THR A 70 -13.74 -0.17 5.30
CA THR A 70 -14.96 0.41 4.73
C THR A 70 -14.75 1.80 4.12
N ASP A 71 -13.57 2.39 4.33
CA ASP A 71 -13.22 3.75 3.94
C ASP A 71 -12.46 3.84 2.61
N TYR A 72 -12.15 2.69 1.99
CA TYR A 72 -11.53 2.63 0.67
C TYR A 72 -11.96 1.39 -0.13
N GLY A 73 -11.90 1.51 -1.46
CA GLY A 73 -12.24 0.43 -2.38
C GLY A 73 -11.11 -0.59 -2.57
N PHE A 74 -11.48 -1.81 -2.97
CA PHE A 74 -10.55 -2.89 -3.24
C PHE A 74 -9.47 -2.47 -4.25
N GLY A 75 -8.22 -2.79 -3.95
CA GLY A 75 -7.08 -2.55 -4.83
C GLY A 75 -6.57 -1.10 -4.87
N THR A 76 -7.21 -0.13 -4.20
CA THR A 76 -6.70 1.24 -4.05
C THR A 76 -5.48 1.33 -3.14
N HIS A 77 -5.32 0.34 -2.28
CA HIS A 77 -4.08 0.01 -1.57
C HIS A 77 -3.54 -1.32 -2.09
N ARG A 78 -2.22 -1.56 -1.94
CA ARG A 78 -1.65 -2.86 -2.30
C ARG A 78 -2.33 -3.98 -1.51
N VAL A 79 -2.89 -4.96 -2.21
CA VAL A 79 -3.56 -6.11 -1.60
C VAL A 79 -2.52 -7.07 -1.02
N PRO A 80 -2.49 -7.29 0.30
CA PRO A 80 -1.66 -8.32 0.90
C PRO A 80 -2.30 -9.69 0.75
N LEU A 81 -1.49 -10.70 0.48
CA LEU A 81 -1.90 -12.10 0.68
C LEU A 81 -1.60 -12.49 2.12
N GLU A 82 -2.52 -13.21 2.74
CA GLU A 82 -2.37 -13.65 4.12
C GLU A 82 -2.80 -15.11 4.29
N SER A 83 -2.35 -15.76 5.35
CA SER A 83 -2.71 -17.11 5.70
C SER A 83 -2.91 -17.21 7.21
N GLY A 84 -4.19 -17.26 7.63
CA GLY A 84 -4.56 -17.36 9.04
C GLY A 84 -4.51 -16.05 9.83
N TYR A 85 -4.34 -14.90 9.17
CA TYR A 85 -4.33 -13.60 9.85
C TYR A 85 -5.66 -13.30 10.53
N LEU A 86 -6.78 -13.48 9.84
CA LEU A 86 -8.11 -13.24 10.40
C LEU A 86 -8.46 -14.28 11.48
N GLU A 87 -8.10 -15.53 11.29
CA GLU A 87 -8.33 -16.61 12.25
C GLU A 87 -7.54 -16.44 13.55
N ALA A 88 -6.39 -15.75 13.50
CA ALA A 88 -5.58 -15.47 14.68
C ALA A 88 -6.36 -14.69 15.75
N TYR A 89 -7.31 -13.84 15.34
CA TYR A 89 -8.15 -13.07 16.28
C TYR A 89 -9.21 -13.91 17.02
N HIS A 90 -9.41 -15.17 16.65
CA HIS A 90 -10.25 -16.10 17.42
C HIS A 90 -9.51 -16.74 18.60
N LEU A 91 -8.19 -16.56 18.68
CA LEU A 91 -7.40 -17.09 19.78
C LEU A 91 -7.65 -16.25 21.05
N PRO A 92 -7.82 -16.89 22.22
CA PRO A 92 -8.23 -16.18 23.44
C PRO A 92 -7.19 -15.18 23.97
N HIS A 93 -5.96 -15.27 23.51
CA HIS A 93 -4.85 -14.39 23.89
C HIS A 93 -4.55 -13.31 22.83
N VAL A 94 -5.32 -13.25 21.74
CA VAL A 94 -5.19 -12.23 20.69
C VAL A 94 -6.34 -11.27 20.78
N SER A 95 -6.05 -9.97 20.77
CA SER A 95 -7.06 -8.91 20.79
C SER A 95 -6.73 -7.80 19.80
N ALA A 96 -7.77 -7.14 19.31
CA ALA A 96 -7.66 -5.96 18.48
C ALA A 96 -8.24 -4.74 19.21
N VAL A 97 -7.55 -3.60 19.06
CA VAL A 97 -7.98 -2.31 19.65
C VAL A 97 -7.83 -1.21 18.62
N SER A 98 -8.85 -0.38 18.48
CA SER A 98 -8.81 0.81 17.64
C SER A 98 -8.06 1.93 18.35
N VAL A 99 -6.83 2.20 17.93
CA VAL A 99 -6.07 3.36 18.40
C VAL A 99 -6.57 4.68 17.79
N LYS A 100 -7.47 4.62 16.83
CA LYS A 100 -8.18 5.78 16.28
C LYS A 100 -9.26 6.27 17.24
N GLU A 101 -9.96 5.35 17.88
CA GLU A 101 -11.02 5.63 18.85
C GLU A 101 -10.46 5.90 20.24
N ASN A 102 -9.45 5.12 20.64
CA ASN A 102 -8.79 5.24 21.92
C ASN A 102 -7.26 5.30 21.74
N PRO A 103 -6.70 6.48 21.45
CA PRO A 103 -5.29 6.64 21.14
C PRO A 103 -4.35 6.22 22.26
N ILE A 104 -3.15 5.80 21.89
CA ILE A 104 -2.07 5.55 22.83
C ILE A 104 -1.67 6.88 23.50
N SER A 105 -1.79 6.93 24.82
CA SER A 105 -1.43 8.10 25.63
C SER A 105 0.07 8.13 25.94
N ARG A 106 0.62 7.00 26.38
CA ARG A 106 2.04 6.89 26.72
C ARG A 106 2.49 5.43 26.75
N VAL A 107 3.79 5.24 26.71
CA VAL A 107 4.45 3.99 27.10
C VAL A 107 4.81 4.10 28.59
N SER A 108 4.50 3.08 29.37
CA SER A 108 4.90 2.94 30.78
C SER A 108 5.91 1.80 30.93
N ARG A 109 6.36 1.57 32.15
CA ARG A 109 7.25 0.43 32.43
C ARG A 109 6.54 -0.91 32.25
N GLU A 110 5.24 -0.93 32.49
CA GLU A 110 4.40 -2.10 32.42
C GLU A 110 3.94 -2.41 30.98
N GLY A 111 3.92 -1.41 30.09
CA GLY A 111 3.45 -1.58 28.71
C GLY A 111 2.86 -0.31 28.09
N LEU A 112 1.72 -0.42 27.40
CA LEU A 112 1.03 0.68 26.73
C LEU A 112 -0.17 1.15 27.54
N VAL A 113 -0.35 2.48 27.64
CA VAL A 113 -1.49 3.12 28.28
C VAL A 113 -2.28 3.90 27.24
N LEU A 114 -3.57 3.63 27.13
CA LEU A 114 -4.48 4.36 26.26
C LEU A 114 -5.03 5.63 26.94
N GLN A 115 -5.73 6.48 26.18
CA GLN A 115 -6.27 7.75 26.70
C GLN A 115 -7.34 7.56 27.78
N ASP A 116 -8.12 6.48 27.72
CA ASP A 116 -9.12 6.14 28.73
C ASP A 116 -8.53 5.57 30.02
N GLY A 117 -7.21 5.40 30.09
CA GLY A 117 -6.49 4.82 31.22
C GLY A 117 -6.29 3.30 31.15
N THR A 118 -6.82 2.63 30.12
CA THR A 118 -6.58 1.19 29.90
C THR A 118 -5.09 0.92 29.77
N VAL A 119 -4.59 -0.06 30.51
CA VAL A 119 -3.18 -0.51 30.49
C VAL A 119 -3.09 -1.89 29.83
N PHE A 120 -2.27 -2.00 28.81
CA PHE A 120 -1.86 -3.29 28.26
C PHE A 120 -0.47 -3.65 28.80
N GLU A 121 -0.43 -4.63 29.69
CA GLU A 121 0.84 -5.15 30.23
C GLU A 121 1.53 -5.97 29.15
N LEU A 122 2.78 -5.60 28.80
CA LEU A 122 3.49 -6.15 27.65
C LEU A 122 4.97 -6.35 27.97
N ASP A 123 5.51 -7.48 27.58
CA ASP A 123 6.95 -7.76 27.61
C ASP A 123 7.69 -7.18 26.39
N VAL A 124 7.00 -7.09 25.25
CA VAL A 124 7.58 -6.65 23.98
C VAL A 124 6.59 -5.75 23.24
N ILE A 125 7.07 -4.65 22.69
CA ILE A 125 6.31 -3.75 21.81
C ILE A 125 6.98 -3.75 20.44
N ILE A 126 6.22 -4.14 19.40
CA ILE A 126 6.66 -4.09 18.00
C ILE A 126 6.08 -2.85 17.34
N LEU A 127 6.95 -1.93 16.92
CA LEU A 127 6.56 -0.72 16.20
C LEU A 127 6.50 -1.02 14.70
N ALA A 128 5.32 -1.32 14.20
CA ALA A 128 5.05 -1.55 12.78
C ALA A 128 4.27 -0.36 12.16
N THR A 129 4.68 0.86 12.49
CA THR A 129 4.00 2.12 12.16
C THR A 129 4.13 2.56 10.70
N GLY A 130 4.84 1.78 9.88
CA GLY A 130 5.05 2.07 8.47
C GLY A 130 6.17 3.07 8.21
N PHE A 131 6.23 3.52 6.97
CA PHE A 131 7.22 4.46 6.49
C PHE A 131 6.56 5.76 6.02
N ASP A 132 7.32 6.84 6.02
CA ASP A 132 6.96 8.07 5.32
C ASP A 132 7.14 7.82 3.80
N ALA A 133 6.08 7.25 3.21
CA ALA A 133 6.11 6.78 1.83
C ALA A 133 6.24 7.91 0.81
N GLY A 134 6.74 7.58 -0.37
CA GLY A 134 6.90 8.50 -1.49
C GLY A 134 8.12 9.39 -1.33
N SER A 135 7.97 10.59 -0.80
CA SER A 135 9.03 11.61 -0.74
C SER A 135 9.84 11.61 0.55
N GLY A 136 9.35 10.99 1.62
CA GLY A 136 9.90 11.16 2.96
C GLY A 136 11.37 10.76 3.10
N ALA A 137 11.79 9.66 2.49
CA ALA A 137 13.17 9.21 2.52
C ALA A 137 14.14 10.24 1.91
N LEU A 138 13.75 10.87 0.78
CA LEU A 138 14.58 11.85 0.08
C LEU A 138 14.51 13.23 0.74
N THR A 139 13.36 13.65 1.26
CA THR A 139 13.22 14.97 1.91
C THR A 139 13.83 15.05 3.29
N ARG A 140 14.20 13.93 3.91
CA ARG A 140 14.98 13.88 5.15
C ARG A 140 16.48 14.09 4.95
N ILE A 141 16.97 13.96 3.71
CA ILE A 141 18.35 14.21 3.35
C ILE A 141 18.50 15.67 2.92
N ASP A 142 19.55 16.35 3.34
CA ASP A 142 19.85 17.74 2.91
C ASP A 142 20.41 17.75 1.48
N ILE A 143 19.53 17.48 0.51
CA ILE A 143 19.87 17.46 -0.91
C ILE A 143 19.80 18.87 -1.46
N LYS A 144 20.95 19.38 -1.92
CA LYS A 144 21.10 20.72 -2.51
C LYS A 144 21.34 20.62 -4.01
N GLY A 145 20.55 21.36 -4.78
CA GLY A 145 20.70 21.54 -6.20
C GLY A 145 21.43 22.83 -6.57
N ARG A 146 21.35 23.19 -7.85
CA ARG A 146 21.91 24.45 -8.37
C ARG A 146 21.30 25.64 -7.63
N ASN A 147 22.11 26.70 -7.44
CA ASN A 147 21.69 27.95 -6.81
C ASN A 147 21.17 27.82 -5.36
N GLY A 148 21.62 26.80 -4.63
CA GLY A 148 21.26 26.59 -3.23
C GLY A 148 19.82 26.10 -3.01
N ARG A 149 19.11 25.67 -4.05
CA ARG A 149 17.77 25.06 -3.95
C ARG A 149 17.84 23.79 -3.11
N THR A 150 16.85 23.56 -2.24
CA THR A 150 16.76 22.32 -1.46
C THR A 150 15.58 21.49 -1.93
N LEU A 151 15.81 20.20 -2.13
CA LEU A 151 14.78 19.27 -2.60
C LEU A 151 13.56 19.27 -1.67
N LYS A 152 13.80 19.30 -0.37
CA LYS A 152 12.74 19.35 0.66
C LYS A 152 11.79 20.53 0.42
N ASN A 153 12.31 21.74 0.20
CA ASN A 153 11.48 22.94 0.04
C ASN A 153 10.71 22.93 -1.29
N GLU A 154 11.27 22.31 -2.32
CA GLU A 154 10.59 22.20 -3.61
C GLU A 154 9.47 21.16 -3.56
N TRP A 155 9.74 20.01 -3.00
CA TRP A 155 8.76 18.92 -2.93
C TRP A 155 7.66 19.14 -1.88
N GLN A 156 7.83 20.10 -0.96
CA GLN A 156 6.72 20.57 -0.13
C GLN A 156 5.64 21.31 -0.94
N LYS A 157 6.02 21.92 -2.07
CA LYS A 157 5.09 22.63 -2.94
C LYS A 157 4.51 21.71 -3.99
N GLU A 158 5.37 20.99 -4.67
CA GLU A 158 5.00 20.08 -5.75
C GLU A 158 6.14 19.08 -6.01
N ILE A 159 5.80 17.80 -6.12
CA ILE A 159 6.75 16.77 -6.52
C ILE A 159 6.81 16.73 -8.03
N ARG A 160 7.98 17.08 -8.58
CA ARG A 160 8.26 17.01 -10.02
C ARG A 160 9.53 16.19 -10.26
N THR A 161 9.39 15.18 -11.10
CA THR A 161 10.50 14.34 -11.53
C THR A 161 10.38 14.04 -13.02
N THR A 162 11.49 13.69 -13.65
CA THR A 162 11.49 13.08 -14.98
C THR A 162 11.47 11.57 -14.79
N MET A 163 10.31 10.95 -14.99
CA MET A 163 10.08 9.50 -14.83
C MET A 163 10.51 8.92 -13.45
N GLY A 164 10.58 9.76 -12.41
CA GLY A 164 11.09 9.35 -11.11
C GLY A 164 12.61 9.09 -11.06
N LEU A 165 13.37 9.43 -12.11
CA LEU A 165 14.78 9.12 -12.22
C LEU A 165 15.69 10.36 -12.10
N GLN A 166 15.19 11.52 -12.51
CA GLN A 166 15.91 12.79 -12.47
C GLN A 166 15.06 13.93 -11.96
N ILE A 167 15.68 14.97 -11.44
CA ILE A 167 15.01 16.13 -10.88
C ILE A 167 15.64 17.39 -11.47
N HIS A 168 14.80 18.26 -12.03
CA HIS A 168 15.28 19.52 -12.60
C HIS A 168 16.00 20.38 -11.56
N GLY A 169 17.19 20.84 -11.90
CA GLY A 169 18.04 21.64 -10.99
C GLY A 169 18.99 20.82 -10.12
N TYR A 170 18.97 19.48 -10.22
CA TYR A 170 19.85 18.55 -9.50
C TYR A 170 20.61 17.65 -10.49
N PRO A 171 21.54 18.19 -11.28
CA PRO A 171 22.12 17.52 -12.44
C PRO A 171 22.93 16.26 -12.12
N ASN A 172 23.41 16.12 -10.90
CA ASN A 172 24.20 14.96 -10.45
C ASN A 172 23.41 14.03 -9.53
N LEU A 173 22.08 14.20 -9.46
CA LEU A 173 21.20 13.37 -8.67
C LEU A 173 20.37 12.48 -9.61
N PHE A 174 20.53 11.18 -9.44
CA PHE A 174 19.63 10.18 -9.98
C PHE A 174 18.90 9.48 -8.82
N THR A 175 17.69 9.07 -9.04
CA THR A 175 16.86 8.38 -8.05
C THR A 175 16.29 7.10 -8.64
N THR A 176 16.07 6.08 -7.81
CA THR A 176 15.37 4.86 -8.17
C THR A 176 14.18 4.65 -7.23
N GLY A 177 13.06 4.21 -7.77
CA GLY A 177 11.84 4.03 -6.97
C GLY A 177 11.30 5.31 -6.33
N ALA A 178 11.71 6.49 -6.81
CA ALA A 178 11.23 7.78 -6.31
C ALA A 178 9.81 8.08 -6.79
N PRO A 179 9.16 9.11 -6.25
CA PRO A 179 7.83 9.52 -6.71
C PRO A 179 7.75 9.69 -8.23
N LEU A 180 6.67 9.22 -8.83
CA LEU A 180 6.41 9.21 -10.27
C LEU A 180 7.29 8.25 -11.10
N ALA A 181 8.11 7.42 -10.45
CA ALA A 181 8.74 6.27 -11.10
C ALA A 181 7.73 5.13 -11.27
N PRO A 182 7.90 4.24 -12.26
CA PRO A 182 7.20 2.97 -12.27
C PRO A 182 7.43 2.26 -10.93
N SER A 183 6.34 1.91 -10.24
CA SER A 183 6.41 1.43 -8.87
C SER A 183 5.75 0.06 -8.70
N ALA A 184 5.89 -0.53 -7.52
CA ALA A 184 5.43 -1.87 -7.17
C ALA A 184 3.92 -2.11 -7.29
N ALA A 185 3.12 -1.08 -7.55
CA ALA A 185 1.67 -1.26 -7.74
C ALA A 185 1.36 -2.06 -9.01
N LEU A 186 2.08 -1.81 -10.11
CA LEU A 186 1.81 -2.42 -11.41
C LEU A 186 3.02 -3.15 -12.01
N CYS A 187 4.11 -3.29 -11.28
CA CYS A 187 5.29 -4.01 -11.75
C CYS A 187 6.00 -4.78 -10.63
N ASN A 188 6.78 -5.77 -11.02
CA ASN A 188 7.74 -6.37 -10.10
C ASN A 188 8.84 -5.33 -9.80
N MET A 189 8.94 -4.91 -8.53
CA MET A 189 9.85 -3.84 -8.13
C MET A 189 11.31 -4.13 -8.51
N THR A 190 11.76 -5.36 -8.35
CA THR A 190 13.14 -5.76 -8.69
C THR A 190 13.43 -5.52 -10.18
N THR A 191 12.54 -5.93 -11.06
CA THR A 191 12.67 -5.72 -12.52
C THR A 191 12.63 -4.25 -12.87
N CYS A 192 11.70 -3.48 -12.26
CA CYS A 192 11.62 -2.04 -12.49
C CYS A 192 12.88 -1.30 -12.03
N LEU A 193 13.43 -1.66 -10.87
CA LEU A 193 14.67 -1.06 -10.36
C LEU A 193 15.87 -1.40 -11.23
N GLN A 194 15.95 -2.62 -11.76
CA GLN A 194 16.99 -3.01 -12.71
C GLN A 194 16.94 -2.13 -13.96
N GLN A 195 15.76 -2.01 -14.59
CA GLN A 195 15.59 -1.16 -15.77
C GLN A 195 15.95 0.32 -15.49
N GLN A 196 15.56 0.84 -14.33
CA GLN A 196 15.92 2.19 -13.90
C GLN A 196 17.43 2.37 -13.75
N ALA A 197 18.11 1.40 -13.15
CA ALA A 197 19.56 1.40 -12.99
C ALA A 197 20.31 1.33 -14.34
N GLU A 198 19.85 0.50 -15.26
CA GLU A 198 20.37 0.41 -16.63
C GLU A 198 20.21 1.74 -17.36
N TRP A 199 19.04 2.36 -17.32
CA TRP A 199 18.80 3.67 -17.92
C TRP A 199 19.73 4.76 -17.35
N ILE A 200 19.89 4.79 -16.01
CA ILE A 200 20.79 5.74 -15.34
C ILE A 200 22.25 5.54 -15.82
N ASN A 201 22.68 4.29 -15.88
CA ASN A 201 24.02 3.96 -16.36
C ASN A 201 24.26 4.42 -17.81
N ASP A 202 23.29 4.18 -18.68
CA ASP A 202 23.38 4.60 -20.09
C ASP A 202 23.37 6.13 -20.23
N CYS A 203 22.57 6.83 -19.42
CA CYS A 203 22.53 8.28 -19.36
C CYS A 203 23.91 8.84 -18.95
N ILE A 204 24.51 8.30 -17.89
CA ILE A 204 25.86 8.71 -17.42
C ILE A 204 26.91 8.42 -18.49
N ALA A 205 26.85 7.24 -19.12
CA ALA A 205 27.78 6.87 -20.19
C ALA A 205 27.66 7.78 -21.41
N HIS A 206 26.44 8.21 -21.75
CA HIS A 206 26.20 9.15 -22.84
C HIS A 206 26.81 10.55 -22.54
N VAL A 207 26.53 11.09 -21.35
CA VAL A 207 27.05 12.41 -20.93
C VAL A 207 28.57 12.43 -20.88
N ARG A 208 29.23 11.32 -20.50
CA ARG A 208 30.69 11.21 -20.45
C ARG A 208 31.36 11.23 -21.83
N LYS A 209 30.63 10.96 -22.90
CA LYS A 209 31.13 10.95 -24.27
C LYS A 209 31.06 12.32 -24.96
N GLN A 210 30.32 13.25 -24.34
CA GLN A 210 30.22 14.65 -24.80
C GLN A 210 31.28 15.55 -24.13
#